data_6f554aa853a32b0504b76e1a89290f0f
#
_entry.id   6f554aa853a32b0504b76e1a89290f0f
#
_cell.length_a   1.000
_cell.length_b   1.000
_cell.length_c   1.000
_cell.angle_alpha   90.00
_cell.angle_beta   90.00
_cell.angle_gamma   90.00
#
_symmetry.space_group_name_H-M   'P 1'
#
loop_
_entity.id
_entity.type
_entity.pdbx_description
1 polymer ?
#
loop_
_entity_poly.entity_id
_entity_poly.type
_entity_poly.pdbx_seq_one_letter_code
_entity_poly.pdbx_strand_id
1 'polypeptide(L)'
;MIYLDTSVLLPLFVREPGSGRVRNWFAALPPHELTVSEWTRTEFVSAIGIKVRRGGLENRVAQDILRTFQQLADHSLLVLVPGREDFRLSSRYLERFELGLRAGDALHLAIALNHGARELCSLDQVLVKSAQRLKIKVRLPV
;
A
#
# COMPACT_ATOMS: atom_id res chain seq x y z
N MET A 1 7.27 -9.45 9.22
CA MET A 1 6.55 -8.23 8.80
C MET A 1 6.53 -8.19 7.27
N ILE A 2 5.32 -8.09 6.71
CA ILE A 2 5.05 -7.98 5.28
C ILE A 2 4.35 -6.64 5.08
N TYR A 3 5.01 -5.70 4.39
CA TYR A 3 4.46 -4.36 4.19
C TYR A 3 3.58 -4.32 2.94
N LEU A 4 2.36 -3.81 3.08
CA LEU A 4 1.38 -3.70 2.01
C LEU A 4 1.26 -2.24 1.58
N ASP A 5 1.46 -1.95 0.30
CA ASP A 5 1.14 -0.64 -0.22
C ASP A 5 -0.36 -0.54 -0.56
N THR A 6 -0.82 0.65 -0.88
CA THR A 6 -2.23 0.93 -1.13
C THR A 6 -2.80 0.15 -2.32
N SER A 7 -1.98 -0.12 -3.35
CA SER A 7 -2.45 -0.80 -4.57
C SER A 7 -2.94 -2.22 -4.32
N VAL A 8 -2.40 -2.90 -3.31
CA VAL A 8 -2.80 -4.26 -2.94
C VAL A 8 -4.12 -4.26 -2.16
N LEU A 9 -4.38 -3.19 -1.43
CA LEU A 9 -5.55 -3.08 -0.56
C LEU A 9 -6.81 -2.71 -1.32
N LEU A 10 -6.72 -1.83 -2.31
CA LEU A 10 -7.88 -1.36 -3.07
C LEU A 10 -8.72 -2.50 -3.66
N PRO A 11 -8.15 -3.51 -4.34
CA PRO A 11 -8.94 -4.61 -4.90
C PRO A 11 -9.67 -5.48 -3.87
N LEU A 12 -9.30 -5.38 -2.59
CA LEU A 12 -9.99 -6.11 -1.52
C LEU A 12 -11.37 -5.50 -1.23
N PHE A 13 -11.52 -4.20 -1.47
CA PHE A 13 -12.72 -3.43 -1.11
C PHE A 13 -13.50 -2.94 -2.33
N VAL A 14 -12.81 -2.71 -3.44
CA VAL A 14 -13.42 -2.23 -4.69
C VAL A 14 -13.37 -3.35 -5.72
N ARG A 15 -14.51 -3.63 -6.35
CA ARG A 15 -14.57 -4.65 -7.39
C ARG A 15 -13.88 -4.13 -8.65
N GLU A 16 -12.79 -4.78 -9.02
CA GLU A 16 -11.97 -4.50 -10.20
C GLU A 16 -11.60 -5.82 -10.89
N PRO A 17 -11.18 -5.81 -12.17
CA PRO A 17 -10.61 -7.01 -12.78
C PRO A 17 -9.45 -7.55 -11.93
N GLY A 18 -9.48 -8.85 -11.61
CA GLY A 18 -8.48 -9.48 -10.75
C GLY A 18 -8.71 -9.38 -9.25
N SER A 19 -9.75 -8.67 -8.78
CA SER A 19 -10.04 -8.53 -7.34
C SER A 19 -10.18 -9.89 -6.63
N GLY A 20 -10.83 -10.86 -7.25
CA GLY A 20 -10.99 -12.21 -6.68
C GLY A 20 -9.65 -12.88 -6.41
N ARG A 21 -8.71 -12.77 -7.36
CA ARG A 21 -7.36 -13.31 -7.22
C ARG A 21 -6.61 -12.66 -6.06
N VAL A 22 -6.67 -11.34 -5.98
CA VAL A 22 -6.00 -10.58 -4.91
C VAL A 22 -6.61 -10.93 -3.54
N ARG A 23 -7.94 -11.06 -3.45
CA ARG A 23 -8.59 -11.48 -2.20
C ARG A 23 -8.16 -12.87 -1.76
N ASN A 24 -8.11 -13.84 -2.67
CA ASN A 24 -7.66 -15.19 -2.35
C ASN A 24 -6.19 -15.22 -1.89
N TRP A 25 -5.35 -14.47 -2.60
CA TRP A 25 -3.94 -14.33 -2.24
C TRP A 25 -3.78 -13.69 -0.85
N PHE A 26 -4.50 -12.61 -0.60
CA PHE A 26 -4.46 -11.90 0.69
C PHE A 26 -4.91 -12.82 1.85
N ALA A 27 -5.98 -13.57 1.66
CA ALA A 27 -6.49 -14.51 2.66
C ALA A 27 -5.50 -15.62 3.01
N ALA A 28 -4.55 -15.93 2.12
CA ALA A 28 -3.52 -16.93 2.35
C ALA A 28 -2.28 -16.38 3.08
N LEU A 29 -2.20 -15.07 3.29
CA LEU A 29 -1.08 -14.46 4.01
C LEU A 29 -1.22 -14.66 5.52
N PRO A 30 -0.08 -14.73 6.24
CA PRO A 30 -0.12 -14.83 7.72
C PRO A 30 -0.62 -13.50 8.32
N PRO A 31 -1.80 -13.49 8.94
CA PRO A 31 -2.45 -12.24 9.36
C PRO A 31 -1.59 -11.38 10.31
N HIS A 32 -0.92 -12.05 11.25
CA HIS A 32 -0.10 -11.38 12.26
C HIS A 32 1.18 -10.72 11.72
N GLU A 33 1.52 -10.98 10.45
CA GLU A 33 2.68 -10.35 9.80
C GLU A 33 2.32 -9.18 8.91
N LEU A 34 1.02 -8.93 8.67
CA LEU A 34 0.56 -7.91 7.72
C LEU A 34 0.68 -6.51 8.31
N THR A 35 1.30 -5.63 7.56
CA THR A 35 1.70 -4.31 8.02
C THR A 35 1.37 -3.27 6.96
N VAL A 36 0.85 -2.14 7.42
CA VAL A 36 0.63 -0.92 6.63
C VAL A 36 1.24 0.25 7.39
N SER A 37 1.07 1.46 6.88
CA SER A 37 1.46 2.68 7.60
C SER A 37 0.32 3.69 7.65
N GLU A 38 0.49 4.73 8.44
CA GLU A 38 -0.44 5.86 8.43
C GLU A 38 -0.49 6.52 7.05
N TRP A 39 0.59 6.46 6.29
CA TRP A 39 0.61 6.90 4.90
C TRP A 39 -0.32 6.05 4.02
N THR A 40 -0.32 4.73 4.19
CA THR A 40 -1.24 3.82 3.49
C THR A 40 -2.70 4.19 3.79
N ARG A 41 -3.02 4.52 5.04
CA ARG A 41 -4.37 4.96 5.42
C ARG A 41 -4.78 6.22 4.67
N THR A 42 -3.91 7.22 4.63
CA THR A 42 -4.16 8.48 3.90
C THR A 42 -4.37 8.24 2.42
N GLU A 43 -3.51 7.46 1.79
CA GLU A 43 -3.63 7.15 0.37
C GLU A 43 -4.90 6.36 0.04
N PHE A 44 -5.27 5.41 0.89
CA PHE A 44 -6.48 4.62 0.69
C PHE A 44 -7.72 5.52 0.66
N VAL A 45 -7.85 6.42 1.63
CA VAL A 45 -8.95 7.39 1.68
C VAL A 45 -8.94 8.27 0.43
N SER A 46 -7.77 8.76 0.02
CA SER A 46 -7.60 9.56 -1.19
C SER A 46 -8.05 8.80 -2.44
N ALA A 47 -7.64 7.55 -2.58
CA ALA A 47 -8.00 6.72 -3.74
C ALA A 47 -9.51 6.48 -3.82
N ILE A 48 -10.17 6.21 -2.70
CA ILE A 48 -11.63 6.06 -2.64
C ILE A 48 -12.31 7.39 -3.02
N GLY A 49 -11.82 8.52 -2.50
CA GLY A 49 -12.34 9.85 -2.84
C GLY A 49 -12.24 10.17 -4.33
N ILE A 50 -11.15 9.77 -4.98
CA ILE A 50 -10.99 9.93 -6.43
C ILE A 50 -12.05 9.13 -7.18
N LYS A 51 -12.33 7.90 -6.78
CA LYS A 51 -13.36 7.05 -7.41
C LYS A 51 -14.76 7.68 -7.28
N VAL A 52 -15.07 8.25 -6.13
CA VAL A 52 -16.35 8.97 -5.92
C VAL A 52 -16.46 10.17 -6.86
N ARG A 53 -15.42 11.00 -6.91
CA ARG A 53 -15.43 12.21 -7.77
C ARG A 53 -15.51 11.89 -9.25
N ARG A 54 -15.00 10.75 -9.67
CA ARG A 54 -15.07 10.27 -11.07
C ARG A 54 -16.35 9.51 -11.38
N GLY A 55 -17.27 9.37 -10.42
CA GLY A 55 -18.54 8.66 -10.60
C GLY A 55 -18.41 7.13 -10.58
N GLY A 56 -17.27 6.58 -10.18
CA GLY A 56 -17.06 5.13 -10.10
C GLY A 56 -17.58 4.47 -8.83
N LEU A 57 -17.88 5.26 -7.79
CA LEU A 57 -18.46 4.78 -6.54
C LEU A 57 -19.50 5.77 -6.04
N GLU A 58 -20.62 5.24 -5.55
CA GLU A 58 -21.58 6.02 -4.81
C GLU A 58 -21.00 6.41 -3.44
N ASN A 59 -21.35 7.60 -2.96
CA ASN A 59 -20.89 8.12 -1.67
C ASN A 59 -21.16 7.14 -0.53
N ARG A 60 -22.37 6.58 -0.46
CA ARG A 60 -22.75 5.63 0.58
C ARG A 60 -21.87 4.38 0.59
N VAL A 61 -21.61 3.83 -0.60
CA VAL A 61 -20.73 2.65 -0.75
C VAL A 61 -19.31 3.00 -0.33
N ALA A 62 -18.81 4.16 -0.73
CA ALA A 62 -17.49 4.65 -0.35
C ALA A 62 -17.35 4.78 1.17
N GLN A 63 -18.34 5.33 1.86
CA GLN A 63 -18.32 5.44 3.33
C GLN A 63 -18.28 4.08 4.01
N ASP A 64 -19.02 3.09 3.50
CA ASP A 64 -18.99 1.72 4.02
C ASP A 64 -17.61 1.08 3.82
N ILE A 65 -16.99 1.26 2.65
CA ILE A 65 -15.63 0.79 2.37
C ILE A 65 -14.63 1.40 3.35
N LEU A 66 -14.69 2.71 3.56
CA LEU A 66 -13.76 3.39 4.47
C LEU A 66 -13.90 2.87 5.91
N ARG A 67 -15.12 2.65 6.40
CA ARG A 67 -15.34 2.07 7.73
C ARG A 67 -14.76 0.67 7.84
N THR A 68 -14.99 -0.18 6.85
CA THR A 68 -14.47 -1.56 6.84
C THR A 68 -12.96 -1.57 6.79
N PHE A 69 -12.35 -0.71 6.00
CA PHE A 69 -10.89 -0.58 5.94
C PHE A 69 -10.31 -0.11 7.29
N GLN A 70 -10.93 0.88 7.93
CA GLN A 70 -10.48 1.36 9.23
C GLN A 70 -10.53 0.24 10.28
N GLN A 71 -11.59 -0.57 10.28
CA GLN A 71 -11.69 -1.72 11.18
C GLN A 71 -10.59 -2.74 10.91
N LEU A 72 -10.31 -3.04 9.66
CA LEU A 72 -9.22 -3.94 9.29
C LEU A 72 -7.87 -3.40 9.80
N ALA A 73 -7.60 -2.12 9.56
CA ALA A 73 -6.35 -1.49 9.97
C ALA A 73 -6.19 -1.47 11.50
N ASP A 74 -7.26 -1.14 12.23
CA ASP A 74 -7.19 -0.98 13.69
C ASP A 74 -7.12 -2.33 14.43
N HIS A 75 -7.68 -3.40 13.88
CA HIS A 75 -7.84 -4.67 14.59
C HIS A 75 -6.99 -5.82 14.03
N SER A 76 -6.54 -5.73 12.78
CA SER A 76 -5.92 -6.88 12.11
C SER A 76 -4.56 -6.58 11.48
N LEU A 77 -4.18 -5.32 11.35
CA LEU A 77 -2.91 -4.93 10.73
C LEU A 77 -2.02 -4.21 11.76
N LEU A 78 -0.72 -4.38 11.61
CA LEU A 78 0.22 -3.49 12.27
C LEU A 78 0.29 -2.19 11.48
N VAL A 79 0.03 -1.06 12.13
CA VAL A 79 0.09 0.27 11.49
C VAL A 79 1.34 1.00 11.93
N LEU A 80 2.27 1.21 11.02
CA LEU A 80 3.51 1.94 11.27
C LEU A 80 3.28 3.45 11.18
N VAL A 81 3.96 4.19 12.06
CA VAL A 81 3.94 5.66 12.03
C VAL A 81 5.22 6.14 11.34
N PRO A 82 5.11 6.81 10.17
CA PRO A 82 6.28 7.35 9.50
C PRO A 82 6.96 8.43 10.34
N GLY A 83 8.28 8.37 10.40
CA GLY A 83 9.09 9.35 11.07
C GLY A 83 9.94 10.17 10.10
N ARG A 84 10.71 11.11 10.66
CA ARG A 84 11.58 11.98 9.87
C ARG A 84 12.53 11.21 8.95
N GLU A 85 13.07 10.10 9.43
CA GLU A 85 14.02 9.30 8.64
C GLU A 85 13.37 8.63 7.43
N ASP A 86 12.08 8.30 7.52
CA ASP A 86 11.34 7.78 6.38
C ASP A 86 11.22 8.83 5.27
N PHE A 87 10.90 10.07 5.64
CA PHE A 87 10.83 11.18 4.68
C PHE A 87 12.21 11.50 4.08
N ARG A 88 13.26 11.47 4.89
CA ARG A 88 14.63 11.69 4.39
C ARG A 88 15.07 10.62 3.41
N LEU A 89 14.79 9.36 3.73
CA LEU A 89 15.13 8.25 2.83
C LEU A 89 14.30 8.32 1.55
N SER A 90 13.01 8.65 1.63
CA SER A 90 12.17 8.82 0.45
C SER A 90 12.70 9.90 -0.48
N SER A 91 13.18 11.01 0.06
CA SER A 91 13.80 12.08 -0.71
C SER A 91 15.07 11.61 -1.43
N ARG A 92 15.91 10.83 -0.75
CA ARG A 92 17.11 10.24 -1.38
C ARG A 92 16.73 9.30 -2.54
N TYR A 93 15.67 8.51 -2.39
CA TYR A 93 15.18 7.67 -3.49
C TYR A 93 14.68 8.49 -4.67
N LEU A 94 14.00 9.60 -4.41
CA LEU A 94 13.50 10.51 -5.45
C LEU A 94 14.61 11.22 -6.21
N GLU A 95 15.77 11.45 -5.59
CA GLU A 95 16.95 11.99 -6.26
C GLU A 95 17.52 11.05 -7.32
N ARG A 96 17.19 9.77 -7.23
CA ARG A 96 17.49 8.79 -8.28
C ARG A 96 16.42 8.87 -9.36
N PHE A 97 16.53 9.87 -10.23
CA PHE A 97 15.51 10.18 -11.24
C PHE A 97 15.20 9.03 -12.19
N GLU A 98 16.16 8.15 -12.41
CA GLU A 98 16.01 6.98 -13.28
C GLU A 98 15.01 5.94 -12.73
N LEU A 99 14.67 5.99 -11.46
CA LEU A 99 13.67 5.09 -10.87
C LEU A 99 12.25 5.44 -11.29
N GLY A 100 12.00 6.70 -11.62
CA GLY A 100 10.66 7.17 -12.00
C GLY A 100 9.64 7.15 -10.87
N LEU A 101 10.11 7.15 -9.61
CA LEU A 101 9.24 7.11 -8.44
C LEU A 101 8.49 8.42 -8.24
N ARG A 102 7.26 8.32 -7.78
CA ARG A 102 6.51 9.43 -7.21
C ARG A 102 6.76 9.50 -5.70
N ALA A 103 6.44 10.65 -5.10
CA ALA A 103 6.68 10.88 -3.68
C ALA A 103 6.05 9.81 -2.77
N GLY A 104 4.79 9.44 -3.03
CA GLY A 104 4.10 8.44 -2.24
C GLY A 104 4.74 7.05 -2.33
N ASP A 105 5.18 6.65 -3.52
CA ASP A 105 5.85 5.36 -3.72
C ASP A 105 7.21 5.32 -3.03
N ALA A 106 7.95 6.41 -3.12
CA ALA A 106 9.24 6.53 -2.42
C ALA A 106 9.06 6.46 -0.90
N LEU A 107 7.97 7.01 -0.39
CA LEU A 107 7.66 6.95 1.04
C LEU A 107 7.31 5.52 1.48
N HIS A 108 6.54 4.78 0.70
CA HIS A 108 6.28 3.36 0.97
C HIS A 108 7.57 2.55 1.05
N LEU A 109 8.47 2.73 0.09
CA LEU A 109 9.78 2.04 0.09
C LEU A 109 10.60 2.38 1.32
N ALA A 110 10.66 3.67 1.67
CA ALA A 110 11.41 4.14 2.82
C ALA A 110 10.87 3.57 4.13
N ILE A 111 9.56 3.59 4.31
CA ILE A 111 8.90 3.04 5.50
C ILE A 111 9.18 1.53 5.60
N ALA A 112 8.96 0.79 4.51
CA ALA A 112 9.20 -0.64 4.49
C ALA A 112 10.64 -0.98 4.89
N LEU A 113 11.62 -0.28 4.33
CA LEU A 113 13.03 -0.54 4.62
C LEU A 113 13.40 -0.16 6.06
N ASN A 114 13.09 1.06 6.48
CA ASN A 114 13.49 1.57 7.80
C ASN A 114 12.85 0.81 8.97
N HIS A 115 11.67 0.27 8.76
CA HIS A 115 10.96 -0.50 9.79
C HIS A 115 11.20 -2.00 9.71
N GLY A 116 12.11 -2.45 8.86
CA GLY A 116 12.56 -3.83 8.81
C GLY A 116 11.56 -4.80 8.17
N ALA A 117 10.77 -4.34 7.21
CA ALA A 117 9.87 -5.23 6.48
C ALA A 117 10.68 -6.29 5.72
N ARG A 118 10.28 -7.55 5.89
CA ARG A 118 10.91 -8.67 5.18
C ARG A 118 10.58 -8.63 3.69
N GLU A 119 9.39 -8.21 3.36
CA GLU A 119 8.87 -8.13 1.99
C GLU A 119 7.95 -6.94 1.84
N LEU A 120 7.95 -6.37 0.63
CA LEU A 120 7.00 -5.36 0.18
C LEU A 120 6.02 -6.01 -0.79
N CYS A 121 4.73 -5.77 -0.61
CA CYS A 121 3.68 -6.21 -1.54
C CYS A 121 3.11 -5.00 -2.29
N SER A 122 3.10 -5.07 -3.61
CA SER A 122 2.56 -4.01 -4.47
C SER A 122 2.05 -4.57 -5.78
N LEU A 123 1.04 -3.92 -6.35
CA LEU A 123 0.57 -4.12 -7.72
C LEU A 123 1.10 -3.04 -8.66
N ASP A 124 1.73 -2.00 -8.13
CA ASP A 124 2.31 -0.91 -8.92
C ASP A 124 3.64 -1.35 -9.53
N GLN A 125 3.70 -1.40 -10.86
CA GLN A 125 4.88 -1.86 -11.59
C GLN A 125 6.10 -0.97 -11.39
N VAL A 126 5.92 0.33 -11.27
CA VAL A 126 7.03 1.28 -11.03
C VAL A 126 7.61 1.04 -9.65
N LEU A 127 6.75 0.90 -8.64
CA LEU A 127 7.16 0.61 -7.27
C LEU A 127 7.88 -0.74 -7.17
N VAL A 128 7.32 -1.78 -7.80
CA VAL A 128 7.93 -3.12 -7.82
C VAL A 128 9.33 -3.09 -8.44
N LYS A 129 9.46 -2.50 -9.63
CA LYS A 129 10.77 -2.41 -10.31
C LYS A 129 11.78 -1.62 -9.51
N SER A 130 11.35 -0.51 -8.90
CA SER A 130 12.22 0.31 -8.06
C SER A 130 12.66 -0.44 -6.81
N ALA A 131 11.75 -1.15 -6.15
CA ALA A 131 12.07 -1.99 -4.99
C ALA A 131 13.13 -3.04 -5.35
N GLN A 132 12.96 -3.73 -6.48
CA GLN A 132 13.92 -4.73 -6.96
C GLN A 132 15.31 -4.11 -7.23
N ARG A 133 15.35 -2.95 -7.87
CA ARG A 133 16.62 -2.22 -8.11
C ARG A 133 17.30 -1.78 -6.82
N LEU A 134 16.52 -1.47 -5.79
CA LEU A 134 17.00 -1.11 -4.46
C LEU A 134 17.26 -2.34 -3.58
N LYS A 135 17.13 -3.56 -4.15
CA LYS A 135 17.33 -4.85 -3.46
C LYS A 135 16.37 -5.07 -2.30
N ILE A 136 15.19 -4.48 -2.37
CA ILE A 136 14.09 -4.74 -1.45
C ILE A 136 13.30 -5.93 -1.99
N LYS A 137 13.08 -6.94 -1.16
CA LYS A 137 12.35 -8.13 -1.57
C LYS A 137 10.88 -7.80 -1.81
N VAL A 138 10.36 -8.24 -2.94
CA VAL A 138 8.98 -8.01 -3.34
C VAL A 138 8.22 -9.33 -3.35
N ARG A 139 7.01 -9.30 -2.79
CA ARG A 139 6.01 -10.37 -2.94
C ARG A 139 4.90 -9.86 -3.85
N LEU A 140 4.65 -10.57 -4.93
CA LEU A 140 3.58 -10.21 -5.87
C LEU A 140 2.31 -11.00 -5.55
N PRO A 141 1.13 -10.36 -5.62
CA PRO A 141 -0.14 -11.07 -5.62
C PRO A 141 -0.30 -11.89 -6.89
N VAL A 142 -0.35 -13.18 -6.75
CA VAL A 142 -0.46 -14.12 -7.89
C VAL A 142 -1.65 -15.04 -7.71
#